data_4ff687ac3d1d3c2fc1c8f428eab20230
#
_entry.id   4ff687ac3d1d3c2fc1c8f428eab20230
#
_cell.length_a   1.000
_cell.length_b   1.000
_cell.length_c   1.000
_cell.angle_alpha   90.00
_cell.angle_beta   90.00
_cell.angle_gamma   90.00
#
_symmetry.space_group_name_H-M   'P 1'
#
loop_
_entity.id
_entity.type
_entity.pdbx_description
1 polymer ?
#
loop_
_entity_poly.entity_id
_entity_poly.type
_entity_poly.pdbx_seq_one_letter_code
_entity_poly.pdbx_strand_id
1 'polypeptide(L)'
;DVLIIPSPPTGDSLNDSLAQAASMYINQRIKDNSYINMGYGDTPSRILNYLAQRSESPINVISLTGGVNYYLPNTQSSIFNARLHLIPSPLILSSSSIMEELKKENDIQRIANMAMISDFTVMGIGGMDTSAATIIKNAILTPDDYLFLQKQGAVGDILSHFIDIHGHLIDSDLEKRLMSPPLS
;
A
#
# COMPACT_ATOMS: atom_id res chain seq x y z
N ASP A 1 -1.35 -2.47 20.09
CA ASP A 1 -0.01 -3.02 20.46
C ASP A 1 1.05 -2.28 19.67
N VAL A 2 2.23 -2.07 20.29
CA VAL A 2 3.42 -1.47 19.65
C VAL A 2 4.53 -2.50 19.66
N LEU A 3 5.15 -2.74 18.50
CA LEU A 3 6.35 -3.56 18.39
C LEU A 3 7.56 -2.63 18.26
N ILE A 4 8.43 -2.64 19.25
CA ILE A 4 9.67 -1.86 19.26
C ILE A 4 10.82 -2.76 18.83
N ILE A 5 11.60 -2.30 17.87
CA ILE A 5 12.79 -2.97 17.38
C ILE A 5 14.03 -2.09 17.62
N PRO A 6 15.23 -2.70 17.76
CA PRO A 6 16.47 -1.91 17.83
C PRO A 6 16.68 -1.07 16.58
N SER A 7 17.17 0.16 16.77
CA SER A 7 17.56 1.00 15.64
C SER A 7 18.74 0.37 14.90
N PRO A 8 18.69 0.25 13.57
CA PRO A 8 19.82 -0.24 12.80
C PRO A 8 20.98 0.76 12.85
N PRO A 9 22.22 0.30 12.66
CA PRO A 9 23.40 1.17 12.72
C PRO A 9 23.49 2.19 11.58
N THR A 10 22.76 1.99 10.49
CA THR A 10 22.73 2.90 9.32
C THR A 10 21.29 3.21 8.93
N GLY A 11 21.02 4.45 8.49
CA GLY A 11 19.68 4.89 8.08
C GLY A 11 19.07 4.08 6.94
N ASP A 12 19.89 3.61 6.00
CA ASP A 12 19.43 2.85 4.83
C ASP A 12 18.83 1.47 5.17
N SER A 13 19.15 0.94 6.36
CA SER A 13 18.64 -0.34 6.81
C SER A 13 17.35 -0.24 7.64
N LEU A 14 16.85 0.96 7.92
CA LEU A 14 15.67 1.14 8.79
C LEU A 14 14.41 0.48 8.21
N ASN A 15 14.06 0.81 6.96
CA ASN A 15 12.89 0.21 6.30
C ASN A 15 13.00 -1.30 6.17
N ASP A 16 14.21 -1.80 5.97
CA ASP A 16 14.48 -3.23 5.89
C ASP A 16 14.29 -3.91 7.26
N SER A 17 14.83 -3.31 8.32
CA SER A 17 14.65 -3.81 9.70
C SER A 17 13.19 -3.81 10.13
N LEU A 18 12.46 -2.74 9.80
CA LEU A 18 11.01 -2.65 10.04
C LEU A 18 10.26 -3.74 9.29
N ALA A 19 10.56 -3.93 8.02
CA ALA A 19 9.92 -4.93 7.18
C ALA A 19 10.21 -6.35 7.66
N GLN A 20 11.43 -6.63 8.07
CA GLN A 20 11.81 -7.92 8.62
C GLN A 20 11.04 -8.23 9.91
N ALA A 21 11.00 -7.29 10.85
CA ALA A 21 10.27 -7.45 12.11
C ALA A 21 8.77 -7.64 11.89
N ALA A 22 8.17 -6.82 11.02
CA ALA A 22 6.76 -6.93 10.68
C ALA A 22 6.43 -8.27 10.00
N SER A 23 7.28 -8.73 9.08
CA SER A 23 7.09 -10.03 8.43
C SER A 23 7.17 -11.20 9.42
N MET A 24 8.09 -11.14 10.39
CA MET A 24 8.17 -12.15 11.45
C MET A 24 6.92 -12.15 12.33
N TYR A 25 6.44 -10.97 12.72
CA TYR A 25 5.21 -10.82 13.51
C TYR A 25 3.99 -11.41 12.79
N ILE A 26 3.85 -11.12 11.50
CA ILE A 26 2.76 -11.63 10.66
C ILE A 26 2.90 -13.15 10.48
N ASN A 27 4.10 -13.64 10.13
CA ASN A 27 4.34 -15.05 9.86
C ASN A 27 4.02 -15.97 11.04
N GLN A 28 4.15 -15.50 12.28
CA GLN A 28 3.77 -16.24 13.48
C GLN A 28 2.24 -16.36 13.67
N ARG A 29 1.46 -15.61 12.94
CA ARG A 29 -0.01 -15.46 13.12
C ARG A 29 -0.83 -15.88 11.91
N ILE A 30 -0.21 -15.97 10.74
CA ILE A 30 -0.87 -16.47 9.52
C ILE A 30 -1.00 -17.99 9.57
N LYS A 31 -2.01 -18.47 8.87
CA LYS A 31 -2.31 -19.88 8.64
C LYS A 31 -2.35 -20.14 7.14
N ASP A 32 -2.48 -21.41 6.77
CA ASP A 32 -2.67 -21.79 5.38
C ASP A 32 -3.85 -21.04 4.76
N ASN A 33 -3.59 -20.43 3.61
CA ASN A 33 -4.55 -19.61 2.87
C ASN A 33 -5.03 -18.35 3.59
N SER A 34 -4.31 -17.83 4.60
CA SER A 34 -4.59 -16.53 5.19
C SER A 34 -4.64 -15.43 4.12
N TYR A 35 -5.51 -14.44 4.35
CA TYR A 35 -5.69 -13.28 3.52
C TYR A 35 -5.01 -12.08 4.15
N ILE A 36 -4.16 -11.41 3.38
CA ILE A 36 -3.39 -10.24 3.83
C ILE A 36 -3.66 -9.08 2.89
N ASN A 37 -4.28 -8.03 3.39
CA ASN A 37 -4.38 -6.77 2.67
C ASN A 37 -3.03 -6.08 2.67
N MET A 38 -2.62 -5.59 1.51
CA MET A 38 -1.35 -4.93 1.32
C MET A 38 -1.54 -3.57 0.65
N GLY A 39 -1.08 -2.51 1.31
CA GLY A 39 -0.87 -1.22 0.68
C GLY A 39 0.40 -1.23 -0.15
N TYR A 40 0.51 -0.31 -1.12
CA TYR A 40 1.77 -0.13 -1.85
C TYR A 40 2.76 0.72 -1.03
N GLY A 41 4.04 0.67 -1.38
CA GLY A 41 5.10 1.45 -0.76
C GLY A 41 6.37 0.64 -0.55
N ASP A 42 7.47 1.30 -0.19
CA ASP A 42 8.76 0.64 0.00
C ASP A 42 8.71 -0.38 1.15
N THR A 43 8.23 0.03 2.32
CA THR A 43 8.14 -0.86 3.48
C THR A 43 7.15 -2.02 3.28
N PRO A 44 5.90 -1.81 2.81
CA PRO A 44 5.00 -2.91 2.46
C PRO A 44 5.57 -3.88 1.43
N SER A 45 6.25 -3.39 0.40
CA SER A 45 6.90 -4.23 -0.61
C SER A 45 7.99 -5.11 -0.02
N ARG A 46 8.82 -4.58 0.90
CA ARG A 46 9.83 -5.36 1.62
C ARG A 46 9.19 -6.41 2.53
N ILE A 47 8.11 -6.07 3.25
CA ILE A 47 7.36 -7.02 4.06
C ILE A 47 6.85 -8.18 3.21
N LEU A 48 6.25 -7.88 2.06
CA LEU A 48 5.78 -8.89 1.12
C LEU A 48 6.90 -9.82 0.65
N ASN A 49 8.07 -9.26 0.32
CA ASN A 49 9.24 -10.05 -0.07
C ASN A 49 9.71 -11.00 1.04
N TYR A 50 9.76 -10.54 2.29
CA TYR A 50 10.13 -11.38 3.41
C TYR A 50 9.08 -12.47 3.70
N LEU A 51 7.80 -12.15 3.62
CA LEU A 51 6.72 -13.13 3.77
C LEU A 51 6.79 -14.21 2.67
N ALA A 52 6.98 -13.78 1.43
CA ALA A 52 7.08 -14.70 0.29
C ALA A 52 8.25 -15.68 0.39
N GLN A 53 9.37 -15.25 0.99
CA GLN A 53 10.56 -16.09 1.16
C GLN A 53 10.46 -17.03 2.36
N ARG A 54 9.71 -16.67 3.38
CA ARG A 54 9.68 -17.37 4.69
C ARG A 54 8.42 -18.18 4.92
N SER A 55 7.33 -17.87 4.22
CA SER A 55 6.08 -18.59 4.40
C SER A 55 6.18 -20.00 3.79
N GLU A 56 6.01 -21.00 4.61
CA GLU A 56 5.90 -22.40 4.17
C GLU A 56 4.52 -22.66 3.56
N SER A 57 3.53 -21.88 3.97
CA SER A 57 2.14 -21.99 3.54
C SER A 57 1.78 -20.95 2.48
N PRO A 58 0.95 -21.30 1.48
CA PRO A 58 0.47 -20.33 0.52
C PRO A 58 -0.40 -19.27 1.19
N ILE A 59 -0.09 -18.00 0.95
CA ILE A 59 -0.87 -16.86 1.42
C ILE A 59 -1.60 -16.18 0.26
N ASN A 60 -2.70 -15.51 0.56
CA ASN A 60 -3.41 -14.66 -0.38
C ASN A 60 -3.11 -13.19 -0.07
N VAL A 61 -2.56 -12.48 -1.02
CA VAL A 61 -2.24 -11.05 -0.89
C VAL A 61 -3.21 -10.25 -1.74
N ILE A 62 -3.91 -9.31 -1.11
CA ILE A 62 -4.92 -8.48 -1.74
C ILE A 62 -4.39 -7.05 -1.82
N SER A 63 -4.35 -6.46 -3.01
CA SER A 63 -4.03 -5.04 -3.13
C SER A 63 -5.17 -4.19 -2.58
N LEU A 64 -4.84 -3.20 -1.75
CA LEU A 64 -5.82 -2.23 -1.26
C LEU A 64 -6.10 -1.13 -2.27
N THR A 65 -5.17 -0.89 -3.19
CA THR A 65 -5.31 0.18 -4.18
C THR A 65 -5.13 -0.34 -5.59
N GLY A 66 -5.54 0.45 -6.57
CA GLY A 66 -5.10 0.28 -7.95
C GLY A 66 -3.58 0.43 -8.11
N GLY A 67 -3.07 0.29 -9.33
CA GLY A 67 -1.64 0.38 -9.62
C GLY A 67 -0.92 -0.95 -9.47
N VAL A 68 -1.32 -1.95 -10.27
CA VAL A 68 -0.79 -3.33 -10.24
C VAL A 68 0.74 -3.40 -10.15
N ASN A 69 1.44 -2.55 -10.91
CA ASN A 69 2.91 -2.55 -10.98
C ASN A 69 3.59 -2.25 -9.63
N TYR A 70 2.91 -1.58 -8.71
CA TYR A 70 3.48 -1.23 -7.41
C TYR A 70 3.45 -2.38 -6.41
N TYR A 71 2.71 -3.43 -6.71
CA TYR A 71 2.59 -4.63 -5.88
C TYR A 71 3.43 -5.79 -6.38
N LEU A 72 3.96 -5.70 -7.59
CA LEU A 72 4.82 -6.74 -8.13
C LEU A 72 6.16 -6.72 -7.39
N PRO A 73 6.57 -7.83 -6.78
CA PRO A 73 7.84 -7.90 -6.09
C PRO A 73 8.99 -7.71 -7.08
N ASN A 74 9.95 -6.89 -6.71
CA ASN A 74 11.22 -6.74 -7.45
C ASN A 74 12.13 -7.97 -7.29
N THR A 75 11.59 -9.10 -6.89
CA THR A 75 12.38 -10.29 -6.62
C THR A 75 12.48 -11.17 -7.84
N GLN A 76 13.71 -11.46 -8.25
CA GLN A 76 14.05 -12.60 -9.11
C GLN A 76 13.94 -13.93 -8.32
N SER A 77 13.25 -13.96 -7.20
CA SER A 77 13.08 -15.16 -6.39
C SER A 77 12.14 -16.12 -7.11
N SER A 78 12.65 -17.30 -7.41
CA SER A 78 11.92 -18.39 -8.06
C SER A 78 10.88 -19.06 -7.16
N ILE A 79 10.77 -18.67 -5.88
CA ILE A 79 9.83 -19.24 -4.91
C ILE A 79 9.05 -18.09 -4.28
N PHE A 80 7.94 -17.76 -4.90
CA PHE A 80 6.98 -16.81 -4.35
C PHE A 80 5.70 -17.59 -3.99
N ASN A 81 5.56 -17.94 -2.71
CA ASN A 81 4.44 -18.73 -2.23
C ASN A 81 3.23 -17.84 -1.85
N ALA A 82 2.83 -16.97 -2.76
CA ALA A 82 1.68 -16.09 -2.57
C ALA A 82 0.81 -16.01 -3.82
N ARG A 83 -0.50 -15.99 -3.62
CA ARG A 83 -1.49 -15.68 -4.65
C ARG A 83 -1.82 -14.20 -4.59
N LEU A 84 -1.56 -13.48 -5.67
CA LEU A 84 -1.81 -12.04 -5.73
C LEU A 84 -3.21 -11.79 -6.33
N HIS A 85 -4.02 -11.05 -5.58
CA HIS A 85 -5.34 -10.56 -5.99
C HIS A 85 -5.23 -9.04 -6.13
N LEU A 86 -4.93 -8.58 -7.33
CA LEU A 86 -4.62 -7.17 -7.60
C LEU A 86 -5.80 -6.50 -8.29
N ILE A 87 -6.15 -5.29 -7.83
CA ILE A 87 -7.18 -4.46 -8.46
C ILE A 87 -6.71 -4.07 -9.87
N PRO A 88 -7.38 -4.51 -10.95
CA PRO A 88 -6.93 -4.30 -12.34
C PRO A 88 -7.27 -2.87 -12.80
N SER A 89 -6.72 -1.87 -12.14
CA SER A 89 -6.99 -0.46 -12.39
C SER A 89 -5.73 0.37 -12.14
N PRO A 90 -5.56 1.53 -12.79
CA PRO A 90 -4.63 2.56 -12.32
C PRO A 90 -4.94 2.97 -10.88
N LEU A 91 -3.94 3.51 -10.17
CA LEU A 91 -4.13 4.09 -8.84
C LEU A 91 -4.93 5.39 -8.90
N ILE A 92 -4.62 6.25 -9.87
CA ILE A 92 -5.31 7.52 -10.13
C ILE A 92 -5.98 7.44 -11.49
N LEU A 93 -7.29 7.61 -11.51
CA LEU A 93 -8.10 7.60 -12.74
C LEU A 93 -8.11 8.99 -13.37
N SER A 94 -8.47 9.05 -14.65
CA SER A 94 -8.59 10.31 -15.40
C SER A 94 -9.79 11.16 -14.96
N SER A 95 -10.82 10.54 -14.35
CA SER A 95 -11.97 11.24 -13.80
C SER A 95 -12.64 10.44 -12.67
N SER A 96 -13.39 11.14 -11.82
CA SER A 96 -14.19 10.52 -10.77
C SER A 96 -15.30 9.62 -11.33
N SER A 97 -15.90 9.99 -12.47
CA SER A 97 -16.93 9.17 -13.10
C SER A 97 -16.41 7.82 -13.56
N ILE A 98 -15.20 7.78 -14.14
CA ILE A 98 -14.56 6.52 -14.52
C ILE A 98 -14.26 5.68 -13.29
N MET A 99 -13.79 6.29 -12.20
CA MET A 99 -13.52 5.61 -10.95
C MET A 99 -14.79 4.97 -10.37
N GLU A 100 -15.91 5.70 -10.37
CA GLU A 100 -17.20 5.18 -9.89
C GLU A 100 -17.72 4.02 -10.75
N GLU A 101 -17.57 4.09 -12.08
CA GLU A 101 -17.97 3.00 -12.96
C GLU A 101 -17.08 1.76 -12.77
N LEU A 102 -15.76 1.94 -12.67
CA LEU A 102 -14.85 0.81 -12.44
C LEU A 102 -15.12 0.11 -11.10
N LYS A 103 -15.49 0.84 -10.05
CA LYS A 103 -15.88 0.24 -8.77
C LYS A 103 -17.08 -0.69 -8.85
N LYS A 104 -17.90 -0.59 -9.89
CA LYS A 104 -19.05 -1.48 -10.13
C LYS A 104 -18.68 -2.78 -10.84
N GLU A 105 -17.47 -2.86 -11.40
CA GLU A 105 -17.00 -4.05 -12.10
C GLU A 105 -16.86 -5.24 -11.16
N ASN A 106 -17.35 -6.40 -11.59
CA ASN A 106 -17.41 -7.61 -10.78
C ASN A 106 -16.05 -8.04 -10.22
N ASP A 107 -14.99 -7.92 -11.02
CA ASP A 107 -13.64 -8.31 -10.57
C ASP A 107 -13.11 -7.37 -9.49
N ILE A 108 -13.38 -6.08 -9.58
CA ILE A 108 -12.99 -5.10 -8.57
C ILE A 108 -13.79 -5.32 -7.29
N GLN A 109 -15.10 -5.52 -7.39
CA GLN A 109 -15.95 -5.83 -6.23
C GLN A 109 -15.53 -7.14 -5.55
N ARG A 110 -15.18 -8.16 -6.32
CA ARG A 110 -14.69 -9.42 -5.77
C ARG A 110 -13.43 -9.22 -4.94
N ILE A 111 -12.46 -8.44 -5.43
CA ILE A 111 -11.23 -8.14 -4.69
C ILE A 111 -11.53 -7.30 -3.45
N ALA A 112 -12.40 -6.29 -3.54
CA ALA A 112 -12.83 -5.50 -2.40
C ALA A 112 -13.51 -6.37 -1.31
N ASN A 113 -14.36 -7.31 -1.70
CA ASN A 113 -15.00 -8.26 -0.78
C ASN A 113 -13.97 -9.20 -0.11
N MET A 114 -12.94 -9.63 -0.85
CA MET A 114 -11.84 -10.41 -0.27
C MET A 114 -11.06 -9.59 0.77
N ALA A 115 -10.87 -8.30 0.52
CA ALA A 115 -10.21 -7.42 1.47
C ALA A 115 -10.97 -7.28 2.80
N MET A 116 -12.30 -7.36 2.78
CA MET A 116 -13.13 -7.27 4.00
C MET A 116 -12.97 -8.46 4.94
N ILE A 117 -12.55 -9.61 4.44
CA ILE A 117 -12.39 -10.85 5.23
C ILE A 117 -10.92 -11.16 5.52
N SER A 118 -10.02 -10.22 5.30
CA SER A 118 -8.59 -10.43 5.51
C SER A 118 -8.23 -10.55 6.99
N ASP A 119 -7.23 -11.37 7.27
CA ASP A 119 -6.69 -11.57 8.63
C ASP A 119 -5.83 -10.39 9.09
N PHE A 120 -5.15 -9.74 8.13
CA PHE A 120 -4.24 -8.62 8.38
C PHE A 120 -4.37 -7.55 7.32
N THR A 121 -4.14 -6.31 7.74
CA THR A 121 -3.94 -5.18 6.83
C THR A 121 -2.57 -4.56 7.10
N VAL A 122 -1.76 -4.50 6.05
CA VAL A 122 -0.43 -3.88 6.08
C VAL A 122 -0.46 -2.64 5.21
N MET A 123 -0.18 -1.49 5.80
CA MET A 123 -0.09 -0.23 5.09
C MET A 123 1.10 0.59 5.60
N GLY A 124 1.64 1.43 4.73
CA GLY A 124 2.62 2.44 5.08
C GLY A 124 1.96 3.78 5.36
N ILE A 125 2.67 4.62 6.08
CA ILE A 125 2.36 6.05 6.19
C ILE A 125 3.47 6.78 5.44
N GLY A 126 3.11 7.52 4.39
CA GLY A 126 4.04 8.32 3.59
C GLY A 126 4.16 9.74 4.10
N GLY A 127 5.32 10.36 3.89
CA GLY A 127 5.50 11.80 4.08
C GLY A 127 5.47 12.57 2.76
N MET A 128 5.52 13.90 2.82
CA MET A 128 5.58 14.77 1.64
C MET A 128 7.02 15.02 1.15
N ASP A 129 8.00 14.28 1.64
CA ASP A 129 9.38 14.39 1.17
C ASP A 129 9.53 13.74 -0.21
N THR A 130 9.96 14.52 -1.19
CA THR A 130 10.16 14.08 -2.58
C THR A 130 11.20 12.97 -2.73
N SER A 131 12.11 12.84 -1.79
CA SER A 131 13.17 11.82 -1.81
C SER A 131 12.70 10.47 -1.25
N ALA A 132 11.69 10.46 -0.38
CA ALA A 132 11.26 9.30 0.38
C ALA A 132 9.87 8.79 -0.02
N ALA A 133 8.94 9.67 -0.35
CA ALA A 133 7.55 9.29 -0.64
C ALA A 133 7.43 8.51 -1.96
N THR A 134 6.98 7.28 -1.88
CA THR A 134 6.85 6.37 -3.05
C THR A 134 5.95 6.96 -4.13
N ILE A 135 4.85 7.60 -3.76
CA ILE A 135 3.90 8.20 -4.70
C ILE A 135 4.51 9.35 -5.51
N ILE A 136 5.45 10.09 -4.89
CA ILE A 136 6.14 11.21 -5.53
C ILE A 136 7.34 10.69 -6.33
N LYS A 137 8.15 9.83 -5.72
CA LYS A 137 9.36 9.26 -6.32
C LYS A 137 9.07 8.50 -7.61
N ASN A 138 7.94 7.81 -7.69
CA ASN A 138 7.53 7.05 -8.86
C ASN A 138 6.73 7.90 -9.88
N ALA A 139 6.71 9.22 -9.72
CA ALA A 139 5.98 10.15 -10.58
C ALA A 139 4.49 9.79 -10.78
N ILE A 140 3.87 9.25 -9.74
CA ILE A 140 2.43 8.93 -9.73
C ILE A 140 1.61 10.21 -9.65
N LEU A 141 2.10 11.20 -8.87
CA LEU A 141 1.54 12.55 -8.84
C LEU A 141 2.15 13.41 -9.93
N THR A 142 1.34 14.28 -10.51
CA THR A 142 1.88 15.37 -11.34
C THR A 142 2.54 16.42 -10.46
N PRO A 143 3.49 17.22 -10.99
CA PRO A 143 4.06 18.36 -10.24
C PRO A 143 2.98 19.34 -9.74
N ASP A 144 1.93 19.55 -10.51
CA ASP A 144 0.85 20.45 -10.14
C ASP A 144 0.01 19.90 -8.98
N ASP A 145 -0.31 18.58 -8.99
CA ASP A 145 -0.99 17.92 -7.88
C ASP A 145 -0.15 18.02 -6.59
N TYR A 146 1.15 17.79 -6.70
CA TYR A 146 2.07 17.89 -5.56
C TYR A 146 2.10 19.31 -4.97
N LEU A 147 2.24 20.32 -5.81
CA LEU A 147 2.26 21.72 -5.38
C LEU A 147 0.91 22.13 -4.77
N PHE A 148 -0.19 21.65 -5.32
CA PHE A 148 -1.52 21.88 -4.77
C PHE A 148 -1.62 21.30 -3.35
N LEU A 149 -1.29 20.01 -3.18
CA LEU A 149 -1.33 19.33 -1.89
C LEU A 149 -0.47 20.02 -0.83
N GLN A 150 0.76 20.44 -1.19
CA GLN A 150 1.61 21.23 -0.29
C GLN A 150 0.94 22.52 0.16
N LYS A 151 0.34 23.27 -0.77
CA LYS A 151 -0.36 24.54 -0.47
C LYS A 151 -1.58 24.32 0.42
N GLN A 152 -2.24 23.15 0.32
CA GLN A 152 -3.35 22.78 1.19
C GLN A 152 -2.90 22.26 2.56
N GLY A 153 -1.59 22.19 2.81
CA GLY A 153 -1.05 21.76 4.10
C GLY A 153 -0.92 20.25 4.28
N ALA A 154 -0.87 19.49 3.18
CA ALA A 154 -0.61 18.06 3.26
C ALA A 154 0.76 17.80 3.91
N VAL A 155 0.81 16.90 4.89
CA VAL A 155 2.03 16.47 5.59
C VAL A 155 2.40 15.02 5.28
N GLY A 156 1.46 14.25 4.76
CA GLY A 156 1.68 12.84 4.40
C GLY A 156 0.47 12.20 3.77
N ASP A 157 0.58 10.90 3.51
CA ASP A 157 -0.50 10.09 2.96
C ASP A 157 -0.64 8.73 3.64
N ILE A 158 -1.84 8.19 3.60
CA ILE A 158 -2.17 6.81 3.90
C ILE A 158 -2.94 6.25 2.71
N LEU A 159 -2.41 5.24 2.03
CA LEU A 159 -3.02 4.64 0.83
C LEU A 159 -3.34 5.68 -0.26
N SER A 160 -2.49 6.69 -0.42
CA SER A 160 -2.65 7.85 -1.32
C SER A 160 -3.69 8.88 -0.91
N HIS A 161 -4.36 8.72 0.20
CA HIS A 161 -5.20 9.75 0.79
C HIS A 161 -4.31 10.74 1.56
N PHE A 162 -4.25 11.98 1.09
CA PHE A 162 -3.41 13.00 1.71
C PHE A 162 -4.09 13.64 2.90
N ILE A 163 -3.31 13.81 3.97
CA ILE A 163 -3.77 14.34 5.25
C ILE A 163 -2.96 15.56 5.69
N ASP A 164 -3.63 16.46 6.42
CA ASP A 164 -2.99 17.59 7.09
C ASP A 164 -2.36 17.19 8.44
N ILE A 165 -1.75 18.16 9.14
CA ILE A 165 -1.12 17.94 10.45
C ILE A 165 -2.11 17.52 11.55
N HIS A 166 -3.40 17.71 11.35
CA HIS A 166 -4.46 17.32 12.26
C HIS A 166 -5.09 15.96 11.90
N GLY A 167 -4.64 15.35 10.80
CA GLY A 167 -5.18 14.09 10.29
C GLY A 167 -6.45 14.22 9.45
N HIS A 168 -6.82 15.44 9.04
CA HIS A 168 -7.95 15.64 8.14
C HIS A 168 -7.54 15.38 6.69
N LEU A 169 -8.43 14.75 5.94
CA LEU A 169 -8.24 14.55 4.50
C LEU A 169 -8.20 15.90 3.77
N ILE A 170 -7.26 16.02 2.85
CA ILE A 170 -7.20 17.16 1.93
C ILE A 170 -8.27 16.99 0.85
N ASP A 171 -9.24 17.89 0.81
CA ASP A 171 -10.23 17.91 -0.29
C ASP A 171 -9.56 18.32 -1.60
N SER A 172 -9.50 17.39 -2.52
CA SER A 172 -8.86 17.57 -3.82
C SER A 172 -9.61 16.81 -4.91
N ASP A 173 -9.42 17.24 -6.16
CA ASP A 173 -9.91 16.47 -7.31
C ASP A 173 -9.21 15.11 -7.39
N LEU A 174 -7.96 15.03 -6.96
CA LEU A 174 -7.20 13.80 -6.87
C LEU A 174 -7.91 12.77 -5.97
N GLU A 175 -8.39 13.19 -4.79
CA GLU A 175 -9.09 12.33 -3.82
C GLU A 175 -10.29 11.62 -4.46
N LYS A 176 -11.02 12.33 -5.34
CA LYS A 176 -12.20 11.81 -6.04
C LYS A 176 -11.87 10.81 -7.15
N ARG A 177 -10.61 10.72 -7.55
CA ARG A 177 -10.13 9.87 -8.65
C ARG A 177 -9.28 8.68 -8.17
N LEU A 178 -9.11 8.53 -6.86
CA LEU A 178 -8.30 7.45 -6.29
C LEU A 178 -9.03 6.11 -6.32
N MET A 179 -8.36 5.10 -6.86
CA MET A 179 -8.76 3.70 -6.68
C MET A 179 -8.13 3.17 -5.39
N SER A 180 -8.72 3.59 -4.28
CA SER A 180 -8.31 3.25 -2.92
C SER A 180 -9.56 3.10 -2.03
N PRO A 181 -9.53 2.29 -0.97
CA PRO A 181 -10.62 2.25 0.00
C PRO A 181 -10.64 3.56 0.80
N PRO A 182 -11.82 4.08 1.18
CA PRO A 182 -11.89 5.30 1.96
C PRO A 182 -11.21 5.13 3.33
N LEU A 183 -10.60 6.19 3.82
CA LEU A 183 -10.19 6.28 5.23
C LEU A 183 -11.45 6.69 6.02
N SER A 184 -12.08 5.76 6.69
CA SER A 184 -13.27 5.99 7.55
C SER A 184 -12.87 6.28 8.99
#